data_1fac0ed05856bcf4d45572f2049836fb
#
_entry.id   1fac0ed05856bcf4d45572f2049836fb
#
_cell.length_a   1.000
_cell.length_b   1.000
_cell.length_c   1.000
_cell.angle_alpha   90.00
_cell.angle_beta   90.00
_cell.angle_gamma   90.00
#
_symmetry.space_group_name_H-M   'P 1'
#
loop_
_entity.id
_entity.type
_entity.pdbx_description
1 polymer ?
#
loop_
_entity_poly.entity_id
_entity_poly.type
_entity_poly.pdbx_seq_one_letter_code
_entity_poly.pdbx_strand_id
1 'polypeptide(L)'
;MSDVGAERTGIALTERQRLAWLRLIRSDNVGPATFRDLINHFGSAETALEMLPELSRRGGSARSIRVATTADAEREMQMVSRLGARFVGIGEPDYPHALRQIEGAPPLLTVKGRLKTAALPALGIVGSRNASIAGGKFAAMMAREVGNAGYAIISGLARGIDTAAHRASIE
;
A
#
# COMPACT_ATOMS: atom_id res chain seq x y z
N MET A 1 26.28 -6.59 21.45
CA MET A 1 25.56 -5.68 22.33
C MET A 1 24.23 -5.37 21.67
N SER A 2 23.21 -5.80 22.35
CA SER A 2 21.84 -5.95 21.87
C SER A 2 21.17 -4.59 21.76
N ASP A 3 20.79 -4.17 20.55
CA ASP A 3 19.84 -3.07 20.39
C ASP A 3 18.44 -3.70 20.44
N VAL A 4 17.84 -3.57 21.60
CA VAL A 4 16.48 -4.01 21.88
C VAL A 4 15.56 -3.12 21.06
N GLY A 5 14.85 -3.74 20.11
CA GLY A 5 13.89 -3.09 19.26
C GLY A 5 12.92 -2.22 20.07
N ALA A 6 13.00 -0.92 19.84
CA ALA A 6 11.99 0.02 20.31
C ALA A 6 10.63 -0.47 19.78
N GLU A 7 9.74 -0.91 20.66
CA GLU A 7 8.35 -1.19 20.34
C GLU A 7 7.77 0.03 19.64
N ARG A 8 7.44 -0.13 18.38
CA ARG A 8 6.81 0.92 17.59
C ARG A 8 5.40 1.13 18.11
N THR A 9 5.22 2.10 18.97
CA THR A 9 3.92 2.58 19.43
C THR A 9 3.20 3.28 18.28
N GLY A 10 2.52 2.49 17.44
CA GLY A 10 1.59 3.00 16.43
C GLY A 10 0.17 2.67 16.89
N ILE A 11 -0.78 3.52 16.55
CA ILE A 11 -2.19 3.28 16.84
C ILE A 11 -2.75 2.39 15.74
N ALA A 12 -3.17 1.18 16.09
CA ALA A 12 -3.87 0.29 15.17
C ALA A 12 -5.26 0.88 14.85
N LEU A 13 -5.62 0.91 13.56
CA LEU A 13 -6.96 1.30 13.14
C LEU A 13 -7.99 0.28 13.59
N THR A 14 -9.09 0.74 14.15
CA THR A 14 -10.27 -0.10 14.34
C THR A 14 -10.88 -0.49 12.99
N GLU A 15 -11.68 -1.55 12.95
CA GLU A 15 -12.38 -1.97 11.73
C GLU A 15 -13.27 -0.85 11.16
N ARG A 16 -13.92 -0.08 12.03
CA ARG A 16 -14.73 1.08 11.63
C ARG A 16 -13.88 2.16 10.97
N GLN A 17 -12.74 2.51 11.56
CA GLN A 17 -11.81 3.48 10.98
C GLN A 17 -11.25 2.99 9.65
N ARG A 18 -10.90 1.71 9.56
CA ARG A 18 -10.39 1.08 8.34
C ARG A 18 -11.41 1.12 7.21
N LEU A 19 -12.68 0.86 7.53
CA LEU A 19 -13.78 0.99 6.58
C LEU A 19 -13.96 2.43 6.10
N ALA A 20 -13.93 3.41 7.00
CA ALA A 20 -14.02 4.82 6.65
C ALA A 20 -12.84 5.29 5.79
N TRP A 21 -11.62 4.86 6.14
CA TRP A 21 -10.43 5.14 5.33
C TRP A 21 -10.54 4.57 3.93
N LEU A 22 -10.98 3.32 3.80
CA LEU A 22 -11.17 2.66 2.52
C LEU A 22 -12.22 3.39 1.68
N ARG A 23 -13.36 3.76 2.25
CA ARG A 23 -14.39 4.55 1.58
C ARG A 23 -13.84 5.88 1.08
N LEU A 24 -13.09 6.59 1.92
CA LEU A 24 -12.50 7.87 1.54
C LEU A 24 -11.55 7.75 0.36
N ILE A 25 -10.64 6.76 0.40
CA ILE A 25 -9.66 6.48 -0.68
C ILE A 25 -10.35 6.04 -1.99
N ARG A 26 -11.50 5.38 -1.91
CA ARG A 26 -12.28 4.91 -3.07
C ARG A 26 -13.26 5.94 -3.61
N SER A 27 -13.36 7.09 -2.96
CA SER A 27 -14.14 8.23 -3.45
C SER A 27 -13.40 8.97 -4.56
N ASP A 28 -14.15 9.58 -5.46
CA ASP A 28 -13.56 10.29 -6.60
C ASP A 28 -12.64 11.42 -6.15
N ASN A 29 -11.54 11.62 -6.86
CA ASN A 29 -10.54 12.67 -6.63
C ASN A 29 -9.84 12.63 -5.27
N VAL A 30 -9.92 11.52 -4.54
CA VAL A 30 -9.19 11.33 -3.28
C VAL A 30 -7.95 10.48 -3.50
N GLY A 31 -6.84 11.13 -3.88
CA GLY A 31 -5.51 10.52 -3.87
C GLY A 31 -4.82 10.63 -2.51
N PRO A 32 -3.59 10.11 -2.35
CA PRO A 32 -2.88 10.11 -1.07
C PRO A 32 -2.69 11.50 -0.46
N ALA A 33 -2.39 12.52 -1.26
CA ALA A 33 -2.26 13.90 -0.79
C ALA A 33 -3.60 14.44 -0.29
N THR A 34 -4.65 14.35 -1.11
CA THR A 34 -6.01 14.78 -0.74
C THR A 34 -6.51 14.06 0.51
N PHE A 35 -6.24 12.74 0.62
CA PHE A 35 -6.59 11.98 1.82
C PHE A 35 -5.93 12.58 3.07
N ARG A 36 -4.62 12.82 3.03
CA ARG A 36 -3.88 13.41 4.15
C ARG A 36 -4.43 14.78 4.53
N ASP A 37 -4.68 15.64 3.54
CA ASP A 37 -5.21 16.98 3.77
C ASP A 37 -6.60 16.94 4.40
N LEU A 38 -7.47 16.03 3.93
CA LEU A 38 -8.81 15.81 4.52
C LEU A 38 -8.72 15.32 5.96
N ILE A 39 -7.86 14.34 6.27
CA ILE A 39 -7.67 13.87 7.64
C ILE A 39 -7.12 14.98 8.54
N ASN A 40 -6.14 15.74 8.07
CA ASN A 40 -5.56 16.84 8.85
C ASN A 40 -6.58 17.95 9.11
N HIS A 41 -7.47 18.23 8.15
CA HIS A 41 -8.46 19.30 8.27
C HIS A 41 -9.67 18.89 9.12
N PHE A 42 -10.17 17.67 8.95
CA PHE A 42 -11.41 17.19 9.60
C PHE A 42 -11.17 16.27 10.80
N GLY A 43 -9.94 15.85 11.06
CA GLY A 43 -9.57 14.99 12.18
C GLY A 43 -9.92 13.51 11.99
N SER A 44 -10.90 13.16 11.16
CA SER A 44 -11.29 11.78 10.89
C SER A 44 -11.78 11.56 9.47
N ALA A 45 -11.72 10.30 9.00
CA ALA A 45 -12.24 9.95 7.67
C ALA A 45 -13.78 9.96 7.64
N GLU A 46 -14.42 9.68 8.74
CA GLU A 46 -15.88 9.74 8.88
C GLU A 46 -16.38 11.17 8.62
N THR A 47 -15.81 12.15 9.34
CA THR A 47 -16.15 13.57 9.15
C THR A 47 -15.79 14.05 7.73
N ALA A 48 -14.64 13.64 7.21
CA ALA A 48 -14.24 13.96 5.85
C ALA A 48 -15.24 13.45 4.81
N LEU A 49 -15.74 12.22 4.95
CA LEU A 49 -16.75 11.62 4.07
C LEU A 49 -18.07 12.39 4.07
N GLU A 50 -18.49 12.89 5.23
CA GLU A 50 -19.71 13.70 5.38
C GLU A 50 -19.58 15.04 4.65
N MET A 51 -18.40 15.65 4.73
CA MET A 51 -18.13 16.97 4.15
C MET A 51 -17.72 16.95 2.66
N LEU A 52 -17.32 15.78 2.15
CA LEU A 52 -16.78 15.63 0.80
C LEU A 52 -17.73 16.12 -0.32
N PRO A 53 -19.06 15.86 -0.27
CA PRO A 53 -19.98 16.37 -1.28
C PRO A 53 -20.08 17.90 -1.29
N GLU A 54 -20.01 18.53 -0.11
CA GLU A 54 -20.06 19.98 0.00
C GLU A 54 -18.77 20.64 -0.51
N LEU A 55 -17.61 20.09 -0.15
CA LEU A 55 -16.32 20.55 -0.64
C LEU A 55 -16.24 20.51 -2.17
N SER A 56 -16.74 19.45 -2.77
CA SER A 56 -16.77 19.28 -4.23
C SER A 56 -17.62 20.37 -4.89
N ARG A 57 -18.77 20.72 -4.31
CA ARG A 57 -19.63 21.81 -4.82
C ARG A 57 -18.95 23.16 -4.73
N ARG A 58 -18.29 23.47 -3.61
CA ARG A 58 -17.55 24.72 -3.38
C ARG A 58 -16.33 24.87 -4.31
N GLY A 59 -15.69 23.76 -4.66
CA GLY A 59 -14.56 23.74 -5.57
C GLY A 59 -14.91 23.94 -7.05
N GLY A 60 -16.17 24.27 -7.37
CA GLY A 60 -16.61 24.60 -8.73
C GLY A 60 -16.77 23.38 -9.65
N SER A 61 -16.74 22.17 -9.13
CA SER A 61 -17.00 20.98 -9.93
C SER A 61 -18.47 20.93 -10.36
N ALA A 62 -18.72 20.99 -11.66
CA ALA A 62 -20.06 20.84 -12.24
C ALA A 62 -20.64 19.41 -12.06
N ARG A 63 -19.81 18.43 -11.70
CA ARG A 63 -20.23 17.05 -11.44
C ARG A 63 -20.19 16.75 -9.94
N SER A 64 -21.26 16.13 -9.45
CA SER A 64 -21.25 15.60 -8.09
C SER A 64 -20.16 14.53 -7.94
N ILE A 65 -19.35 14.65 -6.91
CA ILE A 65 -18.34 13.63 -6.56
C ILE A 65 -19.05 12.35 -6.10
N ARG A 66 -18.60 11.21 -6.61
CA ARG A 66 -19.07 9.91 -6.13
C ARG A 66 -18.33 9.56 -4.83
N VAL A 67 -19.06 9.51 -3.74
CA VAL A 67 -18.56 8.99 -2.47
C VAL A 67 -18.76 7.47 -2.45
N ALA A 68 -17.71 6.71 -2.18
CA ALA A 68 -17.78 5.25 -2.11
C ALA A 68 -18.76 4.81 -1.00
N THR A 69 -19.63 3.85 -1.34
CA THR A 69 -20.63 3.36 -0.39
C THR A 69 -20.01 2.46 0.67
N THR A 70 -20.67 2.34 1.80
CA THR A 70 -20.29 1.37 2.84
C THR A 70 -20.28 -0.05 2.29
N ALA A 71 -21.31 -0.42 1.53
CA ALA A 71 -21.43 -1.74 0.93
C ALA A 71 -20.30 -2.08 -0.05
N ASP A 72 -19.79 -1.10 -0.83
CA ASP A 72 -18.66 -1.32 -1.73
C ASP A 72 -17.37 -1.60 -0.94
N ALA A 73 -17.12 -0.81 0.09
CA ALA A 73 -15.93 -0.98 0.92
C ALA A 73 -15.98 -2.28 1.75
N GLU A 74 -17.14 -2.65 2.29
CA GLU A 74 -17.34 -3.91 2.99
C GLU A 74 -17.09 -5.12 2.07
N ARG A 75 -17.59 -5.07 0.83
CA ARG A 75 -17.29 -6.12 -0.17
C ARG A 75 -15.80 -6.24 -0.46
N GLU A 76 -15.09 -5.10 -0.59
CA GLU A 76 -13.64 -5.10 -0.79
C GLU A 76 -12.91 -5.68 0.43
N MET A 77 -13.30 -5.30 1.65
CA MET A 77 -12.72 -5.84 2.88
C MET A 77 -12.93 -7.36 2.97
N GLN A 78 -14.14 -7.85 2.67
CA GLN A 78 -14.44 -9.28 2.64
C GLN A 78 -13.61 -10.02 1.59
N MET A 79 -13.44 -9.43 0.39
CA MET A 79 -12.62 -10.02 -0.67
C MET A 79 -11.16 -10.12 -0.25
N VAL A 80 -10.60 -9.07 0.34
CA VAL A 80 -9.23 -9.05 0.87
C VAL A 80 -9.04 -10.14 1.93
N SER A 81 -9.99 -10.26 2.86
CA SER A 81 -9.97 -11.30 3.89
C SER A 81 -10.02 -12.72 3.30
N ARG A 82 -10.91 -12.97 2.33
CA ARG A 82 -10.99 -14.29 1.63
C ARG A 82 -9.71 -14.67 0.92
N LEU A 83 -8.93 -13.69 0.46
CA LEU A 83 -7.62 -13.92 -0.16
C LEU A 83 -6.51 -14.17 0.86
N GLY A 84 -6.81 -14.17 2.17
CA GLY A 84 -5.81 -14.25 3.23
C GLY A 84 -4.90 -13.02 3.28
N ALA A 85 -5.43 -11.87 2.84
CA ALA A 85 -4.77 -10.58 2.89
C ALA A 85 -5.41 -9.69 3.96
N ARG A 86 -4.75 -8.57 4.29
CA ARG A 86 -5.26 -7.60 5.26
C ARG A 86 -4.92 -6.18 4.84
N PHE A 87 -5.65 -5.22 5.35
CA PHE A 87 -5.31 -3.80 5.22
C PHE A 87 -4.34 -3.37 6.32
N VAL A 88 -3.42 -2.46 5.97
CA VAL A 88 -2.48 -1.83 6.91
C VAL A 88 -2.44 -0.33 6.63
N GLY A 89 -2.79 0.47 7.63
CA GLY A 89 -2.81 1.93 7.55
C GLY A 89 -1.43 2.55 7.78
N ILE A 90 -1.18 3.71 7.17
CA ILE A 90 0.11 4.41 7.23
C ILE A 90 0.58 4.74 8.67
N GLY A 91 -0.35 4.85 9.63
CA GLY A 91 -0.07 5.08 11.05
C GLY A 91 0.17 3.82 11.86
N GLU A 92 -0.09 2.63 11.31
CA GLU A 92 0.04 1.37 12.03
C GLU A 92 1.50 0.92 12.13
N PRO A 93 1.89 0.18 13.20
CA PRO A 93 3.26 -0.27 13.42
C PRO A 93 3.82 -1.12 12.28
N ASP A 94 2.94 -1.91 11.66
CA ASP A 94 3.27 -2.81 10.57
C ASP A 94 3.47 -2.12 9.21
N TYR A 95 3.13 -0.82 9.10
CA TYR A 95 3.32 -0.13 7.82
C TYR A 95 4.81 -0.01 7.49
N PRO A 96 5.27 -0.39 6.27
CA PRO A 96 6.68 -0.36 5.91
C PRO A 96 7.29 1.03 6.07
N HIS A 97 8.35 1.14 6.90
CA HIS A 97 8.95 2.42 7.24
C HIS A 97 9.47 3.17 6.01
N ALA A 98 10.18 2.48 5.12
CA ALA A 98 10.71 3.08 3.89
C ALA A 98 9.59 3.65 3.00
N LEU A 99 8.46 2.94 2.90
CA LEU A 99 7.31 3.40 2.12
C LEU A 99 6.62 4.62 2.76
N ARG A 100 6.65 4.73 4.10
CA ARG A 100 6.10 5.90 4.80
C ARG A 100 6.86 7.19 4.50
N GLN A 101 8.13 7.10 4.13
CA GLN A 101 9.00 8.25 3.88
C GLN A 101 8.83 8.86 2.48
N ILE A 102 8.17 8.18 1.56
CA ILE A 102 7.97 8.73 0.22
C ILE A 102 6.84 9.74 0.18
N GLU A 103 6.99 10.74 -0.67
CA GLU A 103 5.90 11.67 -0.99
C GLU A 103 4.75 10.89 -1.64
N GLY A 104 3.52 11.12 -1.17
CA GLY A 104 2.35 10.40 -1.68
C GLY A 104 2.26 8.94 -1.24
N ALA A 105 2.89 8.57 -0.11
CA ALA A 105 2.73 7.23 0.47
C ALA A 105 1.25 6.84 0.58
N PRO A 106 0.86 5.62 0.12
CA PRO A 106 -0.52 5.17 0.18
C PRO A 106 -1.06 5.16 1.61
N PRO A 107 -2.20 5.79 1.90
CA PRO A 107 -2.75 5.81 3.26
C PRO A 107 -3.11 4.41 3.80
N LEU A 108 -3.48 3.50 2.89
CA LEU A 108 -3.89 2.13 3.21
C LEU A 108 -3.28 1.17 2.20
N LEU A 109 -2.62 0.13 2.69
CA LEU A 109 -2.05 -0.95 1.89
C LEU A 109 -2.90 -2.21 2.03
N THR A 110 -3.06 -2.95 0.94
CA THR A 110 -3.50 -4.34 1.00
C THR A 110 -2.27 -5.24 1.02
N VAL A 111 -2.12 -6.04 2.05
CA VAL A 111 -0.95 -6.88 2.29
C VAL A 111 -1.34 -8.34 2.33
N LYS A 112 -0.66 -9.15 1.52
CA LYS A 112 -0.71 -10.61 1.59
C LYS A 112 0.68 -11.14 1.91
N GLY A 113 0.78 -11.98 2.94
CA GLY A 113 2.06 -12.55 3.39
C GLY A 113 2.68 -11.81 4.57
N ARG A 114 4.00 -11.88 4.69
CA ARG A 114 4.75 -11.45 5.87
C ARG A 114 5.40 -10.07 5.68
N LEU A 115 4.91 -9.06 6.37
CA LEU A 115 5.48 -7.70 6.31
C LEU A 115 6.89 -7.58 6.92
N LYS A 116 7.32 -8.53 7.73
CA LYS A 116 8.70 -8.54 8.27
C LYS A 116 9.75 -8.49 7.16
N THR A 117 9.45 -9.07 5.99
CA THR A 117 10.34 -9.00 4.82
C THR A 117 10.56 -7.57 4.33
N ALA A 118 9.56 -6.68 4.47
CA ALA A 118 9.67 -5.28 4.07
C ALA A 118 10.57 -4.43 5.00
N ALA A 119 11.04 -4.99 6.13
CA ALA A 119 11.99 -4.35 7.03
C ALA A 119 13.45 -4.72 6.72
N LEU A 120 13.69 -5.68 5.84
CA LEU A 120 15.04 -6.06 5.41
C LEU A 120 15.63 -4.97 4.49
N PRO A 121 16.96 -4.88 4.41
CA PRO A 121 17.60 -4.19 3.32
C PRO A 121 17.04 -4.72 2.00
N ALA A 122 16.81 -3.85 1.02
CA ALA A 122 16.09 -4.25 -0.17
C ALA A 122 16.79 -3.82 -1.46
N LEU A 123 16.65 -4.63 -2.50
CA LEU A 123 17.03 -4.30 -3.86
C LEU A 123 15.78 -4.24 -4.75
N GLY A 124 15.59 -3.09 -5.43
CA GLY A 124 14.57 -2.94 -6.46
C GLY A 124 15.05 -3.52 -7.78
N ILE A 125 14.28 -4.44 -8.37
CA ILE A 125 14.52 -4.97 -9.72
C ILE A 125 13.33 -4.59 -10.60
N VAL A 126 13.59 -3.81 -11.64
CA VAL A 126 12.59 -3.36 -12.61
C VAL A 126 13.10 -3.55 -14.03
N GLY A 127 12.19 -3.79 -14.98
CA GLY A 127 12.62 -3.91 -16.36
C GLY A 127 11.46 -4.19 -17.33
N SER A 128 11.85 -4.60 -18.55
CA SER A 128 10.91 -4.81 -19.64
C SER A 128 9.87 -5.88 -19.33
N ARG A 129 8.61 -5.61 -19.68
CA ARG A 129 7.53 -6.60 -19.68
C ARG A 129 7.72 -7.67 -20.77
N ASN A 130 8.44 -7.33 -21.84
CA ASN A 130 8.84 -8.23 -22.92
C ASN A 130 10.36 -8.47 -22.84
N ALA A 131 10.80 -9.06 -21.73
CA ALA A 131 12.19 -9.35 -21.49
C ALA A 131 12.74 -10.38 -22.48
N SER A 132 13.98 -10.19 -22.94
CA SER A 132 14.71 -11.23 -23.64
C SER A 132 15.00 -12.41 -22.69
N ILE A 133 15.28 -13.58 -23.27
CA ILE A 133 15.69 -14.76 -22.47
C ILE A 133 16.92 -14.45 -21.62
N ALA A 134 17.90 -13.76 -22.18
CA ALA A 134 19.12 -13.36 -21.47
C ALA A 134 18.80 -12.40 -20.31
N GLY A 135 17.96 -11.37 -20.55
CA GLY A 135 17.52 -10.43 -19.52
C GLY A 135 16.78 -11.10 -18.39
N GLY A 136 15.86 -12.02 -18.69
CA GLY A 136 15.15 -12.81 -17.68
C GLY A 136 16.07 -13.67 -16.84
N LYS A 137 17.06 -14.36 -17.46
CA LYS A 137 18.05 -15.16 -16.75
C LYS A 137 18.94 -14.30 -15.86
N PHE A 138 19.36 -13.13 -16.33
CA PHE A 138 20.18 -12.19 -15.55
C PHE A 138 19.41 -11.68 -14.33
N ALA A 139 18.16 -11.25 -14.51
CA ALA A 139 17.30 -10.80 -13.41
C ALA A 139 17.08 -11.90 -12.35
N ALA A 140 16.84 -13.13 -12.79
CA ALA A 140 16.69 -14.28 -11.89
C ALA A 140 17.98 -14.58 -11.11
N MET A 141 19.14 -14.54 -11.77
CA MET A 141 20.44 -14.72 -11.13
C MET A 141 20.68 -13.64 -10.06
N MET A 142 20.51 -12.38 -10.42
CA MET A 142 20.68 -11.25 -9.49
C MET A 142 19.74 -11.36 -8.29
N ALA A 143 18.47 -11.68 -8.53
CA ALA A 143 17.48 -11.81 -7.46
C ALA A 143 17.84 -12.94 -6.48
N ARG A 144 18.33 -14.07 -6.98
CA ARG A 144 18.76 -15.20 -6.14
C ARG A 144 20.00 -14.85 -5.33
N GLU A 145 21.04 -14.31 -5.96
CA GLU A 145 22.30 -13.98 -5.27
C GLU A 145 22.09 -12.92 -4.19
N VAL A 146 21.34 -11.88 -4.50
CA VAL A 146 21.05 -10.80 -3.54
C VAL A 146 20.11 -11.28 -2.45
N GLY A 147 19.12 -12.12 -2.78
CA GLY A 147 18.24 -12.76 -1.80
C GLY A 147 19.01 -13.66 -0.83
N ASN A 148 19.96 -14.47 -1.33
CA ASN A 148 20.84 -15.30 -0.51
C ASN A 148 21.78 -14.49 0.41
N ALA A 149 22.10 -13.24 0.00
CA ALA A 149 22.85 -12.31 0.83
C ALA A 149 21.99 -11.61 1.92
N GLY A 150 20.70 -11.99 2.06
CA GLY A 150 19.80 -11.49 3.11
C GLY A 150 19.02 -10.23 2.74
N TYR A 151 18.96 -9.85 1.49
CA TYR A 151 18.19 -8.70 1.02
C TYR A 151 16.79 -9.13 0.55
N ALA A 152 15.81 -8.28 0.77
CA ALA A 152 14.51 -8.43 0.13
C ALA A 152 14.56 -7.96 -1.34
N ILE A 153 13.92 -8.70 -2.22
CA ILE A 153 13.75 -8.28 -3.61
C ILE A 153 12.41 -7.57 -3.77
N ILE A 154 12.45 -6.33 -4.20
CA ILE A 154 11.26 -5.52 -4.47
C ILE A 154 11.10 -5.35 -5.97
N SER A 155 9.90 -5.67 -6.47
CA SER A 155 9.57 -5.51 -7.89
C SER A 155 8.07 -5.25 -8.07
N GLY A 156 7.66 -4.78 -9.24
CA GLY A 156 6.29 -4.34 -9.52
C GLY A 156 5.30 -5.46 -9.87
N LEU A 157 5.67 -6.73 -9.71
CA LEU A 157 4.85 -7.91 -10.00
C LEU A 157 4.32 -7.95 -11.46
N ALA A 158 5.00 -7.29 -12.38
CA ALA A 158 4.66 -7.27 -13.80
C ALA A 158 5.17 -8.53 -14.52
N ARG A 159 4.83 -8.65 -15.81
CA ARG A 159 5.41 -9.68 -16.69
C ARG A 159 6.89 -9.36 -16.96
N GLY A 160 7.64 -10.34 -17.45
CA GLY A 160 9.03 -10.18 -17.90
C GLY A 160 10.03 -10.16 -16.74
N ILE A 161 10.81 -9.11 -16.62
CA ILE A 161 11.87 -8.99 -15.62
C ILE A 161 11.36 -9.16 -14.20
N ASP A 162 10.26 -8.48 -13.86
CA ASP A 162 9.64 -8.55 -12.53
C ASP A 162 9.24 -9.98 -12.15
N THR A 163 8.60 -10.69 -13.10
CA THR A 163 8.25 -12.11 -12.91
C THR A 163 9.48 -12.98 -12.68
N ALA A 164 10.56 -12.77 -13.45
CA ALA A 164 11.80 -13.54 -13.31
C ALA A 164 12.45 -13.29 -11.94
N ALA A 165 12.49 -12.04 -11.49
CA ALA A 165 13.02 -11.65 -10.19
C ALA A 165 12.24 -12.30 -9.04
N HIS A 166 10.89 -12.19 -9.06
CA HIS A 166 10.05 -12.75 -8.00
C HIS A 166 10.12 -14.28 -7.92
N ARG A 167 10.09 -14.99 -9.05
CA ARG A 167 10.22 -16.44 -9.06
C ARG A 167 11.54 -16.90 -8.43
N ALA A 168 12.63 -16.27 -8.83
CA ALA A 168 13.97 -16.63 -8.31
C ALA A 168 14.18 -16.28 -6.84
N SER A 169 13.36 -15.38 -6.27
CA SER A 169 13.45 -15.00 -4.86
C SER A 169 12.61 -15.88 -3.94
N ILE A 170 11.70 -16.70 -4.49
CA ILE A 170 10.80 -17.57 -3.72
C ILE A 170 11.36 -19.01 -3.66
N GLU A 171 12.14 -19.41 -4.65
CA GLU A 171 12.83 -20.69 -4.74
C GLU A 171 14.01 -20.78 -3.74
#